data_685cd44b7f2d46d7d15006a24a79ea4c
#
_entry.id   685cd44b7f2d46d7d15006a24a79ea4c
#
_cell.length_a   1.000
_cell.length_b   1.000
_cell.length_c   1.000
_cell.angle_alpha   90.00
_cell.angle_beta   90.00
_cell.angle_gamma   90.00
#
_symmetry.space_group_name_H-M   'P 1'
#
loop_
_entity.id
_entity.type
_entity.pdbx_description
1 polymer ?
#
loop_
_entity_poly.entity_id
_entity_poly.type
_entity_poly.pdbx_seq_one_letter_code
_entity_poly.pdbx_strand_id
1 'polypeptide(L)'
;DFCLSRGLGDVYKRQACGGGFIVSFLCFIKTGIGNIHDTSPLFKAFFFSINYAVGFCTIYLTHMTLATKQPSMTAARLARSLVPTSGSELNVKDFTTLFAQLVRSQMIAFLGNVVAGFVVSLGIFYLLNEILGLEVLKYSKAYHYWEEVVTMDWHIFYFGAIAGVFLFLSGLISGITINNQRFHNIPERIYNHPILKKSFSERRRRRISNWFEKNMGGVVGNVAVSYTHLRAHET
;
A
#
# COMPACT_ATOMS: atom_id res chain seq x y z
N ASP A 1 -22.70 -20.97 -1.16
CA ASP A 1 -21.46 -20.47 -1.81
C ASP A 1 -21.64 -19.16 -2.59
N PHE A 2 -22.77 -18.98 -3.32
CA PHE A 2 -23.03 -17.78 -4.13
C PHE A 2 -23.24 -16.49 -3.30
N CYS A 3 -23.92 -16.58 -2.16
CA CYS A 3 -24.10 -15.43 -1.25
C CYS A 3 -22.78 -15.02 -0.55
N LEU A 4 -21.94 -16.00 -0.21
CA LEU A 4 -20.62 -15.75 0.39
C LEU A 4 -19.68 -15.07 -0.60
N SER A 5 -19.73 -15.45 -1.89
CA SER A 5 -18.92 -14.87 -2.96
C SER A 5 -19.33 -13.42 -3.27
N ARG A 6 -20.62 -13.05 -3.17
CA ARG A 6 -21.11 -11.68 -3.29
C ARG A 6 -20.66 -10.81 -2.12
N GLY A 7 -20.79 -11.29 -0.89
CA GLY A 7 -20.37 -10.52 0.29
C GLY A 7 -18.87 -10.23 0.31
N LEU A 8 -18.04 -11.21 -0.06
CA LEU A 8 -16.60 -11.02 -0.22
C LEU A 8 -16.28 -10.00 -1.32
N GLY A 9 -16.96 -10.06 -2.47
CA GLY A 9 -16.77 -9.10 -3.55
C GLY A 9 -17.07 -7.66 -3.14
N ASP A 10 -18.09 -7.44 -2.34
CA ASP A 10 -18.48 -6.10 -1.88
C ASP A 10 -17.51 -5.56 -0.81
N VAL A 11 -16.97 -6.43 0.06
CA VAL A 11 -15.90 -6.04 1.01
C VAL A 11 -14.65 -5.60 0.25
N TYR A 12 -14.21 -6.34 -0.76
CA TYR A 12 -13.05 -5.98 -1.58
C TYR A 12 -13.26 -4.66 -2.34
N LYS A 13 -14.45 -4.42 -2.88
CA LYS A 13 -14.79 -3.14 -3.54
C LYS A 13 -14.67 -1.96 -2.56
N ARG A 14 -15.26 -2.09 -1.36
CA ARG A 14 -15.19 -1.04 -0.33
C ARG A 14 -13.75 -0.77 0.11
N GLN A 15 -12.96 -1.82 0.32
CA GLN A 15 -11.54 -1.69 0.67
C GLN A 15 -10.74 -1.01 -0.46
N ALA A 16 -11.00 -1.36 -1.71
CA ALA A 16 -10.36 -0.75 -2.86
C ALA A 16 -10.74 0.73 -3.02
N CYS A 17 -12.03 1.08 -2.91
CA CYS A 17 -12.48 2.48 -2.94
C CYS A 17 -11.85 3.30 -1.82
N GLY A 18 -11.75 2.74 -0.61
CA GLY A 18 -11.05 3.40 0.51
C GLY A 18 -9.56 3.61 0.24
N GLY A 19 -8.89 2.65 -0.41
CA GLY A 19 -7.51 2.81 -0.87
C GLY A 19 -7.36 3.96 -1.86
N GLY A 20 -8.20 4.02 -2.88
CA GLY A 20 -8.23 5.11 -3.87
C GLY A 20 -8.48 6.48 -3.25
N PHE A 21 -9.40 6.56 -2.28
CA PHE A 21 -9.67 7.77 -1.51
C PHE A 21 -8.43 8.31 -0.81
N ILE A 22 -7.71 7.46 -0.07
CA ILE A 22 -6.49 7.87 0.65
C ILE A 22 -5.41 8.30 -0.35
N VAL A 23 -5.22 7.56 -1.45
CA VAL A 23 -4.22 7.89 -2.48
C VAL A 23 -4.48 9.26 -3.08
N SER A 24 -5.75 9.64 -3.30
CA SER A 24 -6.09 10.98 -3.81
C SER A 24 -5.53 12.09 -2.92
N PHE A 25 -5.72 11.99 -1.60
CA PHE A 25 -5.14 12.95 -0.66
C PHE A 25 -3.61 12.98 -0.71
N LEU A 26 -2.97 11.81 -0.81
CA LEU A 26 -1.51 11.74 -0.91
C LEU A 26 -1.00 12.44 -2.18
N CYS A 27 -1.71 12.32 -3.30
CA CYS A 27 -1.37 13.01 -4.55
C CYS A 27 -1.46 14.53 -4.40
N PHE A 28 -2.51 15.05 -3.74
CA PHE A 28 -2.63 16.49 -3.50
C PHE A 28 -1.55 17.02 -2.55
N ILE A 29 -1.24 16.30 -1.47
CA ILE A 29 -0.15 16.66 -0.56
C ILE A 29 1.18 16.67 -1.32
N LYS A 30 1.44 15.65 -2.17
CA LYS A 30 2.63 15.60 -3.02
C LYS A 30 2.72 16.80 -3.95
N THR A 31 1.62 17.15 -4.62
CA THR A 31 1.56 18.32 -5.51
C THR A 31 1.84 19.62 -4.74
N GLY A 32 1.28 19.77 -3.55
CA GLY A 32 1.56 20.90 -2.66
C GLY A 32 3.03 21.01 -2.28
N ILE A 33 3.65 19.90 -1.85
CA ILE A 33 5.09 19.87 -1.53
C ILE A 33 5.93 20.20 -2.79
N GLY A 34 5.54 19.68 -3.95
CA GLY A 34 6.22 19.94 -5.23
C GLY A 34 6.17 21.41 -5.68
N ASN A 35 5.13 22.15 -5.27
CA ASN A 35 4.95 23.56 -5.60
C ASN A 35 5.74 24.52 -4.67
N ILE A 36 6.36 24.03 -3.60
CA ILE A 36 7.21 24.86 -2.74
C ILE A 36 8.45 25.27 -3.55
N HIS A 37 8.59 26.57 -3.82
CA HIS A 37 9.75 27.14 -4.50
C HIS A 37 10.96 27.16 -3.55
N ASP A 38 12.16 27.20 -4.14
CA ASP A 38 13.45 27.37 -3.43
C ASP A 38 13.83 26.28 -2.41
N THR A 39 13.30 25.07 -2.56
CA THR A 39 13.70 23.93 -1.75
C THR A 39 14.62 22.96 -2.49
N SER A 40 15.63 22.44 -1.78
CA SER A 40 16.53 21.45 -2.35
C SER A 40 15.81 20.17 -2.80
N PRO A 41 16.26 19.49 -3.86
CA PRO A 41 15.69 18.22 -4.28
C PRO A 41 15.63 17.18 -3.16
N LEU A 42 16.66 17.10 -2.31
CA LEU A 42 16.71 16.20 -1.16
C LEU A 42 15.60 16.49 -0.15
N PHE A 43 15.26 17.75 0.09
CA PHE A 43 14.19 18.13 0.98
C PHE A 43 12.84 17.66 0.44
N LYS A 44 12.55 17.91 -0.85
CA LYS A 44 11.33 17.44 -1.50
C LYS A 44 11.21 15.92 -1.45
N ALA A 45 12.28 15.23 -1.78
CA ALA A 45 12.36 13.79 -1.73
C ALA A 45 12.06 13.23 -0.34
N PHE A 46 12.63 13.81 0.71
CA PHE A 46 12.36 13.43 2.09
C PHE A 46 10.87 13.56 2.47
N PHE A 47 10.25 14.70 2.14
CA PHE A 47 8.82 14.90 2.42
C PHE A 47 7.91 14.03 1.57
N PHE A 48 8.25 13.74 0.32
CA PHE A 48 7.55 12.76 -0.50
C PHE A 48 7.58 11.37 0.13
N SER A 49 8.75 10.95 0.65
CA SER A 49 8.86 9.67 1.35
C SER A 49 7.99 9.59 2.59
N ILE A 50 8.00 10.62 3.41
CA ILE A 50 7.15 10.69 4.61
C ILE A 50 5.68 10.62 4.19
N ASN A 51 5.26 11.40 3.20
CA ASN A 51 3.88 11.38 2.69
C ASN A 51 3.45 9.97 2.28
N TYR A 52 4.28 9.27 1.49
CA TYR A 52 3.98 7.90 1.07
C TYR A 52 4.04 6.91 2.24
N ALA A 53 5.00 7.05 3.16
CA ALA A 53 5.10 6.18 4.34
C ALA A 53 3.84 6.27 5.20
N VAL A 54 3.43 7.48 5.54
CA VAL A 54 2.22 7.75 6.33
C VAL A 54 0.99 7.22 5.59
N GLY A 55 0.85 7.52 4.30
CA GLY A 55 -0.27 7.06 3.50
C GLY A 55 -0.37 5.54 3.41
N PHE A 56 0.72 4.86 3.13
CA PHE A 56 0.73 3.40 3.03
C PHE A 56 0.52 2.72 4.39
N CYS A 57 1.05 3.28 5.47
CA CYS A 57 0.74 2.80 6.81
C CYS A 57 -0.74 3.03 7.15
N THR A 58 -1.32 4.17 6.77
CA THR A 58 -2.74 4.45 6.98
C THR A 58 -3.62 3.46 6.21
N ILE A 59 -3.35 3.21 4.93
CA ILE A 59 -4.07 2.22 4.11
C ILE A 59 -3.98 0.83 4.76
N TYR A 60 -2.81 0.45 5.26
CA TYR A 60 -2.62 -0.83 5.92
C TYR A 60 -3.41 -0.92 7.24
N LEU A 61 -3.31 0.08 8.11
CA LEU A 61 -3.95 0.09 9.44
C LEU A 61 -5.48 0.21 9.35
N THR A 62 -6.00 0.87 8.33
CA THR A 62 -7.45 0.96 8.08
C THR A 62 -8.01 -0.26 7.34
N HIS A 63 -7.16 -1.27 7.07
CA HIS A 63 -7.51 -2.46 6.31
C HIS A 63 -8.06 -2.17 4.90
N MET A 64 -7.66 -1.03 4.31
CA MET A 64 -7.95 -0.73 2.92
C MET A 64 -6.96 -1.46 2.01
N THR A 65 -7.35 -1.71 0.76
CA THR A 65 -6.51 -2.45 -0.19
C THR A 65 -6.01 -1.54 -1.30
N LEU A 66 -4.72 -1.65 -1.56
CA LEU A 66 -4.08 -1.10 -2.75
C LEU A 66 -3.73 -2.26 -3.69
N ALA A 67 -4.10 -2.15 -4.96
CA ALA A 67 -3.88 -3.21 -5.95
C ALA A 67 -2.41 -3.66 -6.03
N THR A 68 -1.48 -2.73 -5.83
CA THR A 68 -0.04 -2.98 -5.89
C THR A 68 0.51 -3.83 -4.73
N LYS A 69 -0.21 -3.97 -3.61
CA LYS A 69 0.28 -4.66 -2.40
C LYS A 69 -0.19 -6.10 -2.23
N GLN A 70 -1.21 -6.51 -2.95
CA GLN A 70 -1.74 -7.87 -2.85
C GLN A 70 -0.81 -8.97 -3.39
N PRO A 71 0.05 -8.74 -4.42
CA PRO A 71 0.89 -9.80 -4.97
C PRO A 71 1.83 -10.48 -3.98
N SER A 72 2.42 -9.73 -3.04
CA SER A 72 3.36 -10.29 -2.07
C SER A 72 2.72 -11.27 -1.07
N MET A 73 1.47 -11.00 -0.67
CA MET A 73 0.72 -11.88 0.24
C MET A 73 0.16 -13.12 -0.49
N THR A 74 -0.14 -12.98 -1.76
CA THR A 74 -0.72 -14.04 -2.59
C THR A 74 0.33 -14.99 -3.13
N ALA A 75 1.56 -14.54 -3.35
CA ALA A 75 2.69 -15.40 -3.75
C ALA A 75 2.92 -16.53 -2.75
N ALA A 76 2.85 -16.25 -1.43
CA ALA A 76 3.00 -17.26 -0.39
C ALA A 76 1.84 -18.30 -0.40
N ARG A 77 0.62 -17.86 -0.70
CA ARG A 77 -0.53 -18.78 -0.85
C ARG A 77 -0.39 -19.65 -2.08
N LEU A 78 0.04 -19.04 -3.19
CA LEU A 78 0.28 -19.74 -4.45
C LEU A 78 1.40 -20.79 -4.30
N ALA A 79 2.51 -20.41 -3.65
CA ALA A 79 3.60 -21.32 -3.36
C ALA A 79 3.17 -22.52 -2.49
N ARG A 80 2.30 -22.29 -1.49
CA ARG A 80 1.75 -23.38 -0.67
C ARG A 80 0.85 -24.33 -1.45
N SER A 81 0.11 -23.86 -2.45
CA SER A 81 -0.74 -24.72 -3.29
C SER A 81 0.07 -25.60 -4.26
N LEU A 82 1.34 -25.26 -4.48
CA LEU A 82 2.27 -26.04 -5.29
C LEU A 82 3.04 -27.11 -4.48
N VAL A 83 2.99 -27.04 -3.14
CA VAL A 83 3.64 -28.06 -2.30
C VAL A 83 2.75 -29.29 -2.20
N PRO A 84 3.18 -30.47 -2.71
CA PRO A 84 2.39 -31.69 -2.62
C PRO A 84 2.17 -32.05 -1.14
N THR A 85 0.93 -32.20 -0.75
CA THR A 85 0.60 -32.81 0.54
C THR A 85 0.81 -34.31 0.39
N SER A 86 1.76 -34.89 1.10
CA SER A 86 2.10 -36.33 1.20
C SER A 86 1.46 -37.23 0.13
N GLY A 87 2.12 -37.39 -1.03
CA GLY A 87 1.79 -38.45 -1.99
C GLY A 87 0.74 -38.14 -3.07
N SER A 88 0.22 -36.91 -3.14
CA SER A 88 -0.66 -36.50 -4.25
C SER A 88 0.11 -35.74 -5.33
N GLU A 89 -0.20 -36.00 -6.59
CA GLU A 89 0.29 -35.24 -7.73
C GLU A 89 -0.11 -33.78 -7.60
N LEU A 90 0.71 -32.89 -8.19
CA LEU A 90 0.42 -31.43 -8.28
C LEU A 90 -1.02 -31.20 -8.76
N ASN A 91 -1.87 -30.65 -7.92
CA ASN A 91 -3.25 -30.41 -8.30
C ASN A 91 -3.34 -29.12 -9.14
N VAL A 92 -3.09 -29.27 -10.44
CA VAL A 92 -3.11 -28.16 -11.41
C VAL A 92 -4.46 -27.44 -11.41
N LYS A 93 -5.56 -28.12 -11.09
CA LYS A 93 -6.90 -27.52 -11.02
C LYS A 93 -7.02 -26.54 -9.86
N ASP A 94 -6.52 -26.89 -8.69
CA ASP A 94 -6.55 -26.00 -7.53
C ASP A 94 -5.66 -24.78 -7.74
N PHE A 95 -4.48 -24.97 -8.33
CA PHE A 95 -3.59 -23.87 -8.71
C PHE A 95 -4.27 -22.92 -9.70
N THR A 96 -4.88 -23.45 -10.78
CA THR A 96 -5.55 -22.61 -11.78
C THR A 96 -6.71 -21.83 -11.19
N THR A 97 -7.49 -22.47 -10.31
CA THR A 97 -8.62 -21.83 -9.64
C THR A 97 -8.14 -20.70 -8.72
N LEU A 98 -7.09 -20.93 -7.93
CA LEU A 98 -6.49 -19.92 -7.06
C LEU A 98 -5.91 -18.76 -7.88
N PHE A 99 -5.23 -19.05 -8.97
CA PHE A 99 -4.67 -18.03 -9.85
C PHE A 99 -5.76 -17.16 -10.48
N ALA A 100 -6.83 -17.77 -10.99
CA ALA A 100 -7.97 -17.06 -11.56
C ALA A 100 -8.66 -16.15 -10.52
N GLN A 101 -8.85 -16.65 -9.29
CA GLN A 101 -9.38 -15.85 -8.18
C GLN A 101 -8.48 -14.67 -7.84
N LEU A 102 -7.17 -14.88 -7.87
CA LEU A 102 -6.16 -13.85 -7.61
C LEU A 102 -6.23 -12.75 -8.67
N VAL A 103 -6.18 -13.11 -9.95
CA VAL A 103 -6.28 -12.13 -11.05
C VAL A 103 -7.58 -11.33 -10.95
N ARG A 104 -8.71 -12.00 -10.70
CA ARG A 104 -10.00 -11.34 -10.55
C ARG A 104 -10.00 -10.35 -9.37
N SER A 105 -9.44 -10.73 -8.22
CA SER A 105 -9.37 -9.85 -7.05
C SER A 105 -8.47 -8.64 -7.31
N GLN A 106 -7.37 -8.81 -8.03
CA GLN A 106 -6.47 -7.73 -8.44
C GLN A 106 -7.15 -6.74 -9.38
N MET A 107 -7.90 -7.23 -10.37
CA MET A 107 -8.65 -6.39 -11.30
C MET A 107 -9.72 -5.56 -10.58
N ILE A 108 -10.45 -6.17 -9.63
CA ILE A 108 -11.44 -5.45 -8.82
C ILE A 108 -10.77 -4.38 -7.96
N ALA A 109 -9.64 -4.70 -7.32
CA ALA A 109 -8.89 -3.76 -6.51
C ALA A 109 -8.35 -2.59 -7.35
N PHE A 110 -7.80 -2.89 -8.52
CA PHE A 110 -7.29 -1.88 -9.47
C PHE A 110 -8.40 -0.92 -9.93
N LEU A 111 -9.50 -1.46 -10.44
CA LEU A 111 -10.64 -0.64 -10.90
C LEU A 111 -11.23 0.18 -9.75
N GLY A 112 -11.39 -0.40 -8.56
CA GLY A 112 -11.89 0.30 -7.39
C GLY A 112 -10.99 1.46 -6.97
N ASN A 113 -9.67 1.25 -6.96
CA ASN A 113 -8.70 2.31 -6.65
C ASN A 113 -8.73 3.44 -7.70
N VAL A 114 -8.74 3.09 -9.00
CA VAL A 114 -8.73 4.08 -10.08
C VAL A 114 -10.02 4.90 -10.09
N VAL A 115 -11.18 4.24 -10.06
CA VAL A 115 -12.47 4.95 -10.11
C VAL A 115 -12.66 5.84 -8.88
N ALA A 116 -12.44 5.30 -7.68
CA ALA A 116 -12.58 6.09 -6.46
C ALA A 116 -11.56 7.22 -6.40
N GLY A 117 -10.30 6.94 -6.78
CA GLY A 117 -9.24 7.94 -6.85
C GLY A 117 -9.59 9.08 -7.80
N PHE A 118 -10.09 8.77 -8.98
CA PHE A 118 -10.49 9.77 -9.98
C PHE A 118 -11.62 10.66 -9.48
N VAL A 119 -12.72 10.06 -8.98
CA VAL A 119 -13.89 10.83 -8.47
C VAL A 119 -13.49 11.74 -7.31
N VAL A 120 -12.73 11.21 -6.35
CA VAL A 120 -12.29 11.98 -5.17
C VAL A 120 -11.33 13.09 -5.58
N SER A 121 -10.39 12.81 -6.49
CA SER A 121 -9.45 13.84 -6.98
C SER A 121 -10.17 14.96 -7.72
N LEU A 122 -11.17 14.65 -8.55
CA LEU A 122 -12.02 15.68 -9.19
C LEU A 122 -12.75 16.53 -8.15
N GLY A 123 -13.32 15.89 -7.12
CA GLY A 123 -14.02 16.62 -6.05
C GLY A 123 -13.09 17.54 -5.26
N ILE A 124 -11.90 17.08 -4.92
CA ILE A 124 -10.90 17.89 -4.21
C ILE A 124 -10.40 19.02 -5.11
N PHE A 125 -10.12 18.73 -6.38
CA PHE A 125 -9.70 19.76 -7.34
C PHE A 125 -10.73 20.87 -7.48
N TYR A 126 -12.00 20.51 -7.67
CA TYR A 126 -13.10 21.47 -7.74
C TYR A 126 -13.22 22.31 -6.46
N LEU A 127 -13.15 21.67 -5.29
CA LEU A 127 -13.20 22.36 -4.00
C LEU A 127 -12.06 23.37 -3.84
N LEU A 128 -10.84 22.98 -4.17
CA LEU A 128 -9.66 23.83 -3.98
C LEU A 128 -9.62 24.96 -4.99
N ASN A 129 -9.91 24.69 -6.26
CA ASN A 129 -9.79 25.65 -7.34
C ASN A 129 -10.98 26.62 -7.38
N GLU A 130 -12.23 26.11 -7.39
CA GLU A 130 -13.43 26.92 -7.57
C GLU A 130 -13.95 27.56 -6.29
N ILE A 131 -13.86 26.83 -5.15
CA ILE A 131 -14.41 27.33 -3.88
C ILE A 131 -13.39 28.10 -3.08
N LEU A 132 -12.14 27.59 -3.00
CA LEU A 132 -11.10 28.22 -2.21
C LEU A 132 -10.19 29.15 -3.04
N GLY A 133 -10.31 29.19 -4.36
CA GLY A 133 -9.50 30.01 -5.25
C GLY A 133 -8.01 29.68 -5.23
N LEU A 134 -7.65 28.45 -4.82
CA LEU A 134 -6.28 27.98 -4.75
C LEU A 134 -5.88 27.31 -6.08
N GLU A 135 -4.99 27.90 -6.82
CA GLU A 135 -4.44 27.30 -8.05
C GLU A 135 -3.52 26.13 -7.70
N VAL A 136 -4.09 24.91 -7.61
CA VAL A 136 -3.38 23.70 -7.21
C VAL A 136 -2.42 23.22 -8.28
N LEU A 137 -2.79 23.36 -9.54
CA LEU A 137 -2.04 22.85 -10.67
C LEU A 137 -2.04 23.86 -11.82
N LYS A 138 -0.85 24.34 -12.18
CA LYS A 138 -0.67 25.22 -13.35
C LYS A 138 -0.98 24.44 -14.64
N TYR A 139 -1.61 25.10 -15.60
CA TYR A 139 -2.01 24.51 -16.89
C TYR A 139 -0.84 23.78 -17.59
N SER A 140 0.37 24.36 -17.57
CA SER A 140 1.55 23.76 -18.18
C SER A 140 1.93 22.39 -17.56
N LYS A 141 1.80 22.26 -16.23
CA LYS A 141 2.04 20.98 -15.54
C LYS A 141 0.92 19.97 -15.81
N ALA A 142 -0.32 20.42 -15.85
CA ALA A 142 -1.45 19.55 -16.20
C ALA A 142 -1.31 18.97 -17.60
N TYR A 143 -0.90 19.82 -18.57
CA TYR A 143 -0.64 19.38 -19.93
C TYR A 143 0.50 18.37 -20.02
N HIS A 144 1.60 18.59 -19.30
CA HIS A 144 2.73 17.67 -19.25
C HIS A 144 2.32 16.28 -18.71
N TYR A 145 1.56 16.23 -17.61
CA TYR A 145 1.05 14.95 -17.08
C TYR A 145 0.10 14.26 -18.06
N TRP A 146 -0.72 15.01 -18.77
CA TRP A 146 -1.59 14.45 -19.80
C TRP A 146 -0.77 13.84 -20.95
N GLU A 147 0.23 14.55 -21.43
CA GLU A 147 1.12 14.09 -22.50
C GLU A 147 1.86 12.81 -22.08
N GLU A 148 2.42 12.74 -20.87
CA GLU A 148 3.03 11.53 -20.34
C GLU A 148 2.09 10.31 -20.37
N VAL A 149 0.84 10.48 -19.97
CA VAL A 149 -0.15 9.39 -19.94
C VAL A 149 -0.55 8.95 -21.34
N VAL A 150 -0.72 9.90 -22.27
CA VAL A 150 -1.21 9.60 -23.64
C VAL A 150 -0.10 8.96 -24.50
N THR A 151 1.13 9.42 -24.37
CA THR A 151 2.25 8.90 -25.16
C THR A 151 2.69 7.50 -24.72
N MET A 152 2.22 6.99 -23.56
CA MET A 152 2.65 5.70 -22.99
C MET A 152 4.18 5.51 -23.09
N ASP A 153 4.92 6.51 -22.66
CA ASP A 153 6.35 6.56 -22.80
C ASP A 153 7.02 5.34 -22.16
N TRP A 154 8.08 4.83 -22.79
CA TRP A 154 8.90 3.71 -22.32
C TRP A 154 9.32 3.87 -20.84
N HIS A 155 9.54 5.09 -20.39
CA HIS A 155 9.87 5.40 -19.01
C HIS A 155 8.83 4.89 -18.00
N ILE A 156 7.53 4.90 -18.33
CA ILE A 156 6.46 4.40 -17.47
C ILE A 156 6.65 2.90 -17.18
N PHE A 157 7.00 2.12 -18.20
CA PHE A 157 7.25 0.68 -18.05
C PHE A 157 8.52 0.40 -17.24
N TYR A 158 9.57 1.18 -17.47
CA TYR A 158 10.83 1.08 -16.73
C TYR A 158 10.62 1.37 -15.23
N PHE A 159 9.99 2.50 -14.90
CA PHE A 159 9.68 2.84 -13.51
C PHE A 159 8.69 1.87 -12.87
N GLY A 160 7.72 1.37 -13.63
CA GLY A 160 6.81 0.33 -13.18
C GLY A 160 7.52 -0.97 -12.82
N ALA A 161 8.49 -1.40 -13.62
CA ALA A 161 9.29 -2.58 -13.35
C ALA A 161 10.16 -2.40 -12.08
N ILE A 162 10.82 -1.25 -11.93
CA ILE A 162 11.57 -0.90 -10.72
C ILE A 162 10.67 -0.91 -9.49
N ALA A 163 9.49 -0.30 -9.58
CA ALA A 163 8.52 -0.29 -8.48
C ALA A 163 8.09 -1.72 -8.11
N GLY A 164 7.93 -2.62 -9.09
CA GLY A 164 7.64 -4.04 -8.86
C GLY A 164 8.73 -4.75 -8.06
N VAL A 165 10.01 -4.52 -8.40
CA VAL A 165 11.15 -5.07 -7.65
C VAL A 165 11.13 -4.58 -6.21
N PHE A 166 10.90 -3.30 -5.98
CA PHE A 166 10.84 -2.73 -4.64
C PHE A 166 9.65 -3.23 -3.81
N LEU A 167 8.50 -3.43 -4.44
CA LEU A 167 7.35 -4.06 -3.79
C LEU A 167 7.67 -5.49 -3.34
N PHE A 168 8.39 -6.26 -4.16
CA PHE A 168 8.87 -7.58 -3.79
C PHE A 168 9.84 -7.54 -2.59
N LEU A 169 10.84 -6.66 -2.63
CA LEU A 169 11.79 -6.48 -1.52
C LEU A 169 11.09 -6.07 -0.22
N SER A 170 10.11 -5.18 -0.30
CA SER A 170 9.28 -4.80 0.85
C SER A 170 8.52 -5.99 1.44
N GLY A 171 8.02 -6.90 0.60
CA GLY A 171 7.40 -8.15 1.05
C GLY A 171 8.38 -9.04 1.81
N LEU A 172 9.63 -9.16 1.33
CA LEU A 172 10.70 -9.88 2.03
C LEU A 172 11.02 -9.25 3.39
N ILE A 173 11.19 -7.92 3.43
CA ILE A 173 11.48 -7.18 4.69
C ILE A 173 10.33 -7.38 5.69
N SER A 174 9.09 -7.31 5.25
CA SER A 174 7.92 -7.61 6.08
C SER A 174 7.96 -9.03 6.64
N GLY A 175 8.28 -10.01 5.79
CA GLY A 175 8.42 -11.42 6.20
C GLY A 175 9.54 -11.65 7.20
N ILE A 176 10.72 -11.06 6.97
CA ILE A 176 11.85 -11.11 7.90
C ILE A 176 11.47 -10.48 9.25
N THR A 177 10.77 -9.35 9.23
CA THR A 177 10.32 -8.66 10.45
C THR A 177 9.38 -9.55 11.27
N ILE A 178 8.41 -10.20 10.63
CA ILE A 178 7.47 -11.13 11.30
C ILE A 178 8.23 -12.33 11.88
N ASN A 179 9.16 -12.90 11.12
CA ASN A 179 9.95 -14.02 11.57
C ASN A 179 10.83 -13.66 12.77
N ASN A 180 11.50 -12.50 12.72
CA ASN A 180 12.31 -11.96 13.81
C ASN A 180 11.49 -11.69 15.08
N GLN A 181 10.28 -11.17 14.93
CA GLN A 181 9.37 -10.96 16.06
C GLN A 181 9.04 -12.26 16.79
N ARG A 182 8.79 -13.34 16.03
CA ARG A 182 8.49 -14.66 16.58
C ARG A 182 9.72 -15.28 17.23
N PHE A 183 10.87 -15.23 16.56
CA PHE A 183 12.12 -15.81 17.04
C PHE A 183 12.59 -15.17 18.36
N HIS A 184 12.48 -13.86 18.47
CA HIS A 184 12.91 -13.13 19.66
C HIS A 184 11.81 -12.90 20.71
N ASN A 185 10.61 -13.47 20.52
CA ASN A 185 9.45 -13.29 21.38
C ASN A 185 9.19 -11.82 21.75
N ILE A 186 9.29 -10.92 20.73
CA ILE A 186 9.19 -9.46 20.92
C ILE A 186 7.87 -9.05 21.59
N PRO A 187 6.69 -9.62 21.24
CA PRO A 187 5.43 -9.27 21.89
C PRO A 187 5.45 -9.52 23.41
N GLU A 188 6.01 -10.63 23.84
CA GLU A 188 6.14 -10.98 25.26
C GLU A 188 7.09 -10.03 26.00
N ARG A 189 8.21 -9.65 25.33
CA ARG A 189 9.17 -8.67 25.87
C ARG A 189 8.55 -7.29 26.02
N ILE A 190 7.70 -6.86 25.07
CA ILE A 190 6.92 -5.61 25.16
C ILE A 190 5.96 -5.68 26.34
N TYR A 191 5.19 -6.77 26.45
CA TYR A 191 4.23 -6.97 27.53
C TYR A 191 4.90 -6.88 28.90
N ASN A 192 6.11 -7.44 29.05
CA ASN A 192 6.88 -7.50 30.30
C ASN A 192 7.81 -6.31 30.50
N HIS A 193 7.84 -5.34 29.58
CA HIS A 193 8.76 -4.20 29.66
C HIS A 193 8.53 -3.37 30.94
N PRO A 194 9.61 -3.07 31.72
CA PRO A 194 9.49 -2.41 33.05
C PRO A 194 8.81 -1.04 32.98
N ILE A 195 9.08 -0.23 31.96
CA ILE A 195 8.45 1.07 31.75
C ILE A 195 6.94 0.90 31.52
N LEU A 196 6.55 -0.07 30.69
CA LEU A 196 5.13 -0.32 30.40
C LEU A 196 4.40 -0.90 31.63
N LYS A 197 5.08 -1.69 32.45
CA LYS A 197 4.54 -2.19 33.73
C LYS A 197 4.26 -1.05 34.72
N LYS A 198 5.13 -0.04 34.74
CA LYS A 198 4.98 1.11 35.64
C LYS A 198 3.91 2.13 35.16
N SER A 199 3.75 2.28 33.83
CA SER A 199 2.90 3.33 33.25
C SER A 199 1.50 2.87 32.83
N PHE A 200 1.31 1.58 32.54
CA PHE A 200 0.06 1.07 31.97
C PHE A 200 -0.49 -0.13 32.72
N SER A 201 -1.84 -0.22 32.78
CA SER A 201 -2.54 -1.38 33.31
C SER A 201 -2.28 -2.63 32.45
N GLU A 202 -2.46 -3.81 33.03
CA GLU A 202 -2.27 -5.10 32.35
C GLU A 202 -3.05 -5.20 31.04
N ARG A 203 -4.32 -4.78 31.03
CA ARG A 203 -5.18 -4.78 29.83
C ARG A 203 -4.60 -3.92 28.70
N ARG A 204 -4.01 -2.75 29.01
CA ARG A 204 -3.40 -1.87 28.02
C ARG A 204 -2.10 -2.48 27.49
N ARG A 205 -1.25 -3.04 28.34
CA ARG A 205 0.00 -3.71 27.95
C ARG A 205 -0.26 -4.87 26.99
N ARG A 206 -1.25 -5.69 27.29
CA ARG A 206 -1.65 -6.81 26.42
C ARG A 206 -2.18 -6.30 25.07
N ARG A 207 -2.93 -5.20 25.05
CA ARG A 207 -3.42 -4.59 23.82
C ARG A 207 -2.26 -4.04 22.96
N ILE A 208 -1.27 -3.38 23.56
CA ILE A 208 -0.08 -2.86 22.88
C ILE A 208 0.72 -4.03 22.30
N SER A 209 1.02 -5.05 23.09
CA SER A 209 1.76 -6.24 22.66
C SER A 209 1.08 -6.94 21.46
N ASN A 210 -0.22 -7.20 21.55
CA ASN A 210 -0.99 -7.82 20.48
C ASN A 210 -1.05 -6.94 19.21
N TRP A 211 -1.12 -5.62 19.38
CA TRP A 211 -1.10 -4.69 18.25
C TRP A 211 0.25 -4.74 17.52
N PHE A 212 1.36 -4.75 18.28
CA PHE A 212 2.71 -4.90 17.73
C PHE A 212 2.87 -6.22 16.97
N GLU A 213 2.47 -7.32 17.58
CA GLU A 213 2.52 -8.64 16.95
C GLU A 213 1.79 -8.66 15.61
N LYS A 214 0.61 -8.08 15.56
CA LYS A 214 -0.26 -8.11 14.38
C LYS A 214 0.19 -7.17 13.27
N ASN A 215 0.72 -5.99 13.61
CA ASN A 215 0.85 -4.90 12.64
C ASN A 215 2.30 -4.55 12.26
N MET A 216 3.29 -4.90 13.08
CA MET A 216 4.67 -4.42 12.90
C MET A 216 5.27 -4.84 11.55
N GLY A 217 5.09 -6.09 11.14
CA GLY A 217 5.60 -6.57 9.85
C GLY A 217 5.05 -5.76 8.68
N GLY A 218 3.74 -5.48 8.69
CA GLY A 218 3.12 -4.67 7.64
C GLY A 218 3.57 -3.20 7.68
N VAL A 219 3.68 -2.61 8.86
CA VAL A 219 4.17 -1.22 9.00
C VAL A 219 5.59 -1.08 8.47
N VAL A 220 6.51 -1.97 8.89
CA VAL A 220 7.91 -1.94 8.42
C VAL A 220 7.99 -2.14 6.90
N GLY A 221 7.24 -3.09 6.34
CA GLY A 221 7.17 -3.29 4.91
C GLY A 221 6.66 -2.03 4.17
N ASN A 222 5.65 -1.35 4.69
CA ASN A 222 5.11 -0.14 4.09
C ASN A 222 6.09 1.05 4.13
N VAL A 223 6.82 1.21 5.23
CA VAL A 223 7.89 2.22 5.34
C VAL A 223 9.03 1.89 4.37
N ALA A 224 9.40 0.62 4.22
CA ALA A 224 10.44 0.22 3.27
C ALA A 224 10.06 0.55 1.82
N VAL A 225 8.80 0.32 1.40
CA VAL A 225 8.32 0.71 0.05
C VAL A 225 8.42 2.21 -0.17
N SER A 226 8.02 3.01 0.81
CA SER A 226 8.00 4.47 0.64
C SER A 226 9.40 5.06 0.48
N TYR A 227 10.39 4.50 1.16
CA TYR A 227 11.79 4.92 1.00
C TYR A 227 12.35 4.61 -0.40
N THR A 228 11.90 3.55 -1.01
CA THR A 228 12.39 3.13 -2.34
C THR A 228 11.71 3.89 -3.49
N HIS A 229 10.50 4.42 -3.27
CA HIS A 229 9.84 5.34 -4.22
C HIS A 229 10.57 6.68 -4.40
N LEU A 230 11.46 7.01 -3.47
CA LEU A 230 12.29 8.21 -3.49
C LEU A 230 13.18 8.28 -4.72
N ARG A 231 13.86 7.18 -5.05
CA ARG A 231 14.82 7.13 -6.16
C ARG A 231 14.17 7.13 -7.55
N ALA A 232 12.94 6.69 -7.67
CA ALA A 232 12.27 6.58 -8.97
C ALA A 232 11.74 7.93 -9.51
N HIS A 233 11.76 8.99 -8.70
CA HIS A 233 11.26 10.31 -9.08
C HIS A 233 12.32 11.42 -9.12
N GLU A 234 13.59 11.08 -8.93
CA GLU A 234 14.70 12.05 -8.98
C GLU A 234 15.45 12.08 -10.33
N THR A 235 15.09 11.21 -11.25
CA THR A 235 15.59 11.19 -12.63
C THR A 235 14.50 11.55 -13.61
#